data_c6fa96349cd6c7d1d80087362fce9277
#
_entry.id   c6fa96349cd6c7d1d80087362fce9277
#
_cell.length_a   1.000
_cell.length_b   1.000
_cell.length_c   1.000
_cell.angle_alpha   90.00
_cell.angle_beta   90.00
_cell.angle_gamma   90.00
#
_symmetry.space_group_name_H-M   'P 1'
#
loop_
_entity.id
_entity.type
_entity.pdbx_description
1 polymer ?
#
loop_
_entity_poly.entity_id
_entity_poly.type
_entity_poly.pdbx_seq_one_letter_code
_entity_poly.pdbx_strand_id
1 'polypeptide(L)'
;MSLWIKKRIYNLLLWLYQLLYLLKFWAKTFLYRWAPGGYGYYRHLRSYRDPNYVHERDKHPIREKHYCNEGWGSQGQQLKYRDYSDYDEYVTHQVQKLDEKLKLHGGFSNEIITEYRLKFYLRFKRLHHLLPKSALIVCAGARQGTEVEVLHDLGFKNAYGIDLNPGPSNPYVRQGDFMQLDNESSSVDLLYTNCVDHAFNLDQFFAEHARVIKQDGYVLYDLARLSKSSAGIFEAVEWKTEEDILLLMLRYFREIIWVETESSWKWILLRGKRDT
;
A
#
# COMPACT_ATOMS: atom_id res chain seq x y z
N MET A 1 -14.51 -24.53 -36.82
CA MET A 1 -13.24 -23.90 -36.33
C MET A 1 -12.70 -24.75 -35.19
N SER A 2 -11.45 -25.26 -35.36
CA SER A 2 -10.86 -26.18 -34.38
C SER A 2 -10.67 -25.52 -33.00
N LEU A 3 -10.68 -26.29 -31.92
CA LEU A 3 -10.43 -25.85 -30.58
C LEU A 3 -9.11 -25.10 -30.43
N TRP A 4 -8.11 -25.51 -31.19
CA TRP A 4 -6.80 -24.88 -31.26
C TRP A 4 -6.84 -23.46 -31.85
N ILE A 5 -7.62 -23.21 -32.91
CA ILE A 5 -7.79 -21.87 -33.49
C ILE A 5 -8.50 -20.96 -32.51
N LYS A 6 -9.56 -21.46 -31.86
CA LYS A 6 -10.30 -20.69 -30.82
C LYS A 6 -9.36 -20.25 -29.68
N LYS A 7 -8.51 -21.16 -29.21
CA LYS A 7 -7.52 -20.87 -28.14
C LYS A 7 -6.49 -19.83 -28.58
N ARG A 8 -6.00 -19.87 -29.82
CA ARG A 8 -5.07 -18.84 -30.35
C ARG A 8 -5.73 -17.48 -30.48
N ILE A 9 -6.95 -17.41 -30.99
CA ILE A 9 -7.70 -16.14 -31.08
C ILE A 9 -7.96 -15.57 -29.70
N TYR A 10 -8.38 -16.40 -28.75
CA TYR A 10 -8.58 -15.96 -27.36
C TYR A 10 -7.28 -15.39 -26.74
N ASN A 11 -6.17 -16.07 -26.88
CA ASN A 11 -4.88 -15.59 -26.35
C ASN A 11 -4.42 -14.28 -27.01
N LEU A 12 -4.65 -14.13 -28.33
CA LEU A 12 -4.34 -12.88 -29.03
C LEU A 12 -5.22 -11.72 -28.54
N LEU A 13 -6.54 -11.96 -28.39
CA LEU A 13 -7.46 -10.95 -27.87
C LEU A 13 -7.10 -10.56 -26.41
N LEU A 14 -6.74 -11.53 -25.59
CA LEU A 14 -6.29 -11.29 -24.21
C LEU A 14 -5.01 -10.45 -24.20
N TRP A 15 -4.05 -10.76 -25.07
CA TRP A 15 -2.82 -10.00 -25.21
C TRP A 15 -3.07 -8.56 -25.66
N LEU A 16 -3.91 -8.35 -26.67
CA LEU A 16 -4.32 -7.02 -27.14
C LEU A 16 -5.01 -6.22 -26.04
N TYR A 17 -5.90 -6.85 -25.29
CA TYR A 17 -6.60 -6.25 -24.16
C TYR A 17 -5.61 -5.78 -23.08
N GLN A 18 -4.65 -6.62 -22.71
CA GLN A 18 -3.58 -6.25 -21.76
C GLN A 18 -2.72 -5.10 -22.28
N LEU A 19 -2.38 -5.10 -23.57
CA LEU A 19 -1.61 -4.02 -24.20
C LEU A 19 -2.32 -2.67 -24.09
N LEU A 20 -3.65 -2.62 -24.27
CA LEU A 20 -4.44 -1.39 -24.12
C LEU A 20 -4.35 -0.82 -22.71
N TYR A 21 -4.39 -1.66 -21.67
CA TYR A 21 -4.21 -1.20 -20.29
C TYR A 21 -2.80 -0.69 -20.02
N LEU A 22 -1.78 -1.36 -20.56
CA LEU A 22 -0.39 -0.89 -20.45
C LEU A 22 -0.21 0.48 -21.13
N LEU A 23 -0.74 0.66 -22.32
CA LEU A 23 -0.68 1.94 -23.03
C LEU A 23 -1.36 3.05 -22.23
N LYS A 24 -2.54 2.75 -21.64
CA LYS A 24 -3.24 3.69 -20.76
C LYS A 24 -2.40 4.05 -19.53
N PHE A 25 -1.81 3.07 -18.87
CA PHE A 25 -0.94 3.27 -17.71
C PHE A 25 0.24 4.19 -18.06
N TRP A 26 0.96 3.89 -19.16
CA TRP A 26 2.12 4.67 -19.56
C TRP A 26 1.75 6.08 -20.01
N ALA A 27 0.65 6.25 -20.75
CA ALA A 27 0.16 7.57 -21.14
C ALA A 27 -0.17 8.43 -19.91
N LYS A 28 -0.89 7.90 -18.92
CA LYS A 28 -1.15 8.60 -17.67
C LYS A 28 0.13 8.90 -16.91
N THR A 29 1.03 7.95 -16.79
CA THR A 29 2.30 8.13 -16.07
C THR A 29 3.15 9.22 -16.72
N PHE A 30 3.18 9.28 -18.05
CA PHE A 30 3.80 10.38 -18.79
C PHE A 30 3.12 11.73 -18.50
N LEU A 31 1.78 11.78 -18.49
CA LEU A 31 1.03 12.99 -18.14
C LEU A 31 1.33 13.48 -16.72
N TYR A 32 1.43 12.58 -15.75
CA TYR A 32 1.85 12.95 -14.39
C TYR A 32 3.23 13.57 -14.35
N ARG A 33 4.16 13.06 -15.15
CA ARG A 33 5.53 13.56 -15.19
C ARG A 33 5.65 14.97 -15.76
N TRP A 34 4.88 15.27 -16.80
CA TRP A 34 5.08 16.47 -17.61
C TRP A 34 3.95 17.49 -17.50
N ALA A 35 2.77 17.11 -17.02
CA ALA A 35 1.66 18.04 -16.90
C ALA A 35 1.82 18.95 -15.68
N PRO A 36 1.81 20.26 -15.86
CA PRO A 36 1.84 21.21 -14.74
C PRO A 36 0.64 20.98 -13.80
N GLY A 37 0.90 20.88 -12.50
CA GLY A 37 -0.16 20.72 -11.49
C GLY A 37 -0.80 19.32 -11.39
N GLY A 38 -0.20 18.30 -12.03
CA GLY A 38 -0.66 16.92 -11.96
C GLY A 38 -1.86 16.61 -12.84
N TYR A 39 -2.36 15.37 -12.75
CA TYR A 39 -3.47 14.84 -13.53
C TYR A 39 -4.46 14.07 -12.64
N GLY A 40 -5.73 14.02 -13.02
CA GLY A 40 -6.76 13.29 -12.28
C GLY A 40 -7.03 13.84 -10.89
N TYR A 41 -7.19 12.96 -9.90
CA TYR A 41 -7.41 13.31 -8.49
C TYR A 41 -6.36 14.27 -7.95
N TYR A 42 -5.10 14.06 -8.28
CA TYR A 42 -3.97 14.85 -7.78
C TYR A 42 -3.92 16.28 -8.33
N ARG A 43 -4.77 16.60 -9.28
CA ARG A 43 -4.84 17.94 -9.87
C ARG A 43 -5.22 19.03 -8.86
N HIS A 44 -5.97 18.70 -7.84
CA HIS A 44 -6.36 19.65 -6.79
C HIS A 44 -5.36 19.68 -5.62
N LEU A 45 -4.49 18.69 -5.54
CA LEU A 45 -3.35 18.74 -4.65
C LEU A 45 -2.24 19.49 -5.37
N ARG A 46 -1.79 20.61 -4.82
CA ARG A 46 -0.65 21.32 -5.39
C ARG A 46 0.54 20.37 -5.43
N SER A 47 1.09 20.15 -6.62
CA SER A 47 2.37 19.47 -6.73
C SER A 47 3.44 20.39 -6.16
N TYR A 48 4.22 19.87 -5.25
CA TYR A 48 5.34 20.57 -4.66
C TYR A 48 6.64 20.06 -5.29
N ARG A 49 7.47 20.97 -5.74
CA ARG A 49 8.73 20.70 -6.44
C ARG A 49 9.95 21.10 -5.60
N ASP A 50 9.88 20.93 -4.28
CA ASP A 50 11.06 21.18 -3.47
C ASP A 50 12.01 19.97 -3.55
N PRO A 51 13.21 20.12 -4.11
CA PRO A 51 14.21 19.06 -4.13
C PRO A 51 14.66 18.64 -2.72
N ASN A 52 14.38 19.48 -1.71
CA ASN A 52 14.68 19.21 -0.30
C ASN A 52 13.50 18.62 0.47
N TYR A 53 12.43 18.18 -0.21
CA TYR A 53 11.23 17.62 0.42
C TYR A 53 11.54 16.59 1.52
N VAL A 54 12.50 15.72 1.31
CA VAL A 54 12.96 14.73 2.30
C VAL A 54 13.68 15.41 3.47
N HIS A 55 14.44 16.47 3.19
CA HIS A 55 15.26 17.16 4.20
C HIS A 55 14.46 18.12 5.09
N GLU A 56 13.35 18.70 4.61
CA GLU A 56 12.52 19.54 5.48
C GLU A 56 11.74 18.73 6.51
N ARG A 57 11.43 17.48 6.21
CA ARG A 57 10.89 16.52 7.17
C ARG A 57 11.83 16.30 8.34
N ASP A 58 13.15 16.34 8.08
CA ASP A 58 14.21 16.16 9.06
C ASP A 58 14.53 17.45 9.85
N LYS A 59 13.99 18.59 9.46
CA LYS A 59 14.25 19.90 10.08
C LYS A 59 13.34 20.26 11.27
N HIS A 60 12.44 19.37 11.69
CA HIS A 60 11.64 19.57 12.89
C HIS A 60 12.20 18.78 14.09
N PRO A 61 13.25 19.28 14.75
CA PRO A 61 14.01 18.52 15.76
C PRO A 61 13.17 18.10 16.98
N ILE A 62 12.14 18.88 17.35
CA ILE A 62 11.27 18.55 18.48
C ILE A 62 10.41 17.34 18.17
N ARG A 63 9.94 17.21 16.92
CA ARG A 63 9.05 16.18 16.45
C ARG A 63 9.78 14.88 16.22
N GLU A 64 10.94 14.95 15.56
CA GLU A 64 11.82 13.82 15.41
C GLU A 64 12.27 13.26 16.75
N LYS A 65 12.64 14.14 17.69
CA LYS A 65 13.05 13.73 19.01
C LYS A 65 11.93 13.00 19.76
N HIS A 66 10.69 13.48 19.65
CA HIS A 66 9.55 12.87 20.34
C HIS A 66 9.16 11.52 19.74
N TYR A 67 9.06 11.42 18.41
CA TYR A 67 8.53 10.22 17.76
C TYR A 67 9.58 9.26 17.16
N CYS A 68 10.80 9.68 16.91
CA CYS A 68 11.83 8.79 16.40
C CYS A 68 12.67 8.14 17.49
N ASN A 69 13.00 8.88 18.53
CA ASN A 69 13.95 8.45 19.55
C ASN A 69 13.31 8.09 20.90
N GLU A 70 12.09 8.48 21.14
CA GLU A 70 11.38 8.28 22.40
C GLU A 70 10.04 7.54 22.15
N GLY A 71 9.48 6.95 23.22
CA GLY A 71 8.16 6.35 23.16
C GLY A 71 8.11 4.99 22.44
N TRP A 72 9.17 4.20 22.51
CA TRP A 72 9.19 2.83 22.05
C TRP A 72 9.21 1.85 23.22
N GLY A 73 8.12 1.09 23.36
CA GLY A 73 8.02 -0.06 24.25
C GLY A 73 8.52 -1.35 23.58
N SER A 74 9.03 -2.31 24.34
CA SER A 74 9.36 -3.62 23.83
C SER A 74 8.30 -4.62 24.25
N GLN A 75 7.60 -5.21 23.29
CA GLN A 75 6.81 -6.42 23.50
C GLN A 75 7.64 -7.62 23.00
N GLY A 76 8.48 -8.15 23.88
CA GLY A 76 9.38 -9.24 23.54
C GLY A 76 10.70 -8.78 22.88
N GLN A 77 11.56 -9.75 22.53
CA GLN A 77 12.91 -9.43 21.99
C GLN A 77 12.92 -9.11 20.48
N GLN A 78 11.82 -9.37 19.76
CA GLN A 78 11.77 -9.38 18.30
C GLN A 78 11.00 -8.20 17.69
N LEU A 79 9.99 -7.69 18.41
CA LEU A 79 9.14 -6.58 17.97
C LEU A 79 9.22 -5.42 18.97
N LYS A 80 9.23 -4.20 18.45
CA LYS A 80 9.08 -2.98 19.25
C LYS A 80 7.87 -2.24 18.74
N TYR A 81 7.04 -1.78 19.64
CA TYR A 81 5.88 -0.95 19.32
C TYR A 81 6.09 0.46 19.85
N ARG A 82 5.53 1.45 19.16
CA ARG A 82 5.46 2.80 19.69
C ARG A 82 4.51 2.81 20.88
N ASP A 83 4.94 3.50 21.93
CA ASP A 83 4.22 3.58 23.20
C ASP A 83 3.12 4.64 23.10
N TYR A 84 1.94 4.22 22.66
CA TYR A 84 0.73 5.03 22.69
C TYR A 84 -0.03 4.76 23.99
N SER A 85 -0.63 5.80 24.58
CA SER A 85 -1.46 5.64 25.76
C SER A 85 -2.72 4.80 25.51
N ASP A 86 -3.26 4.92 24.28
CA ASP A 86 -4.43 4.21 23.82
C ASP A 86 -4.52 4.22 22.27
N TYR A 87 -5.59 3.63 21.75
CA TYR A 87 -5.85 3.56 20.32
C TYR A 87 -6.20 4.92 19.72
N ASP A 88 -6.83 5.80 20.46
CA ASP A 88 -7.24 7.13 19.97
C ASP A 88 -6.01 8.04 19.76
N GLU A 89 -5.03 7.94 20.63
CA GLU A 89 -3.74 8.63 20.43
C GLU A 89 -3.05 8.14 19.15
N TYR A 90 -3.01 6.82 18.93
CA TYR A 90 -2.46 6.24 17.70
C TYR A 90 -3.20 6.77 16.47
N VAL A 91 -4.53 6.71 16.43
CA VAL A 91 -5.34 7.20 15.31
C VAL A 91 -5.07 8.68 15.05
N THR A 92 -5.08 9.50 16.10
CA THR A 92 -4.79 10.94 16.01
C THR A 92 -3.42 11.20 15.39
N HIS A 93 -2.41 10.46 15.82
CA HIS A 93 -1.06 10.56 15.26
C HIS A 93 -1.00 10.17 13.77
N GLN A 94 -1.64 9.07 13.37
CA GLN A 94 -1.65 8.62 11.97
C GLN A 94 -2.43 9.57 11.04
N VAL A 95 -3.55 10.12 11.48
CA VAL A 95 -4.37 11.09 10.72
C VAL A 95 -3.57 12.34 10.38
N GLN A 96 -2.73 12.83 11.28
CA GLN A 96 -1.90 14.02 11.07
C GLN A 96 -0.91 13.90 9.90
N LYS A 97 -0.55 12.68 9.52
CA LYS A 97 0.44 12.41 8.47
C LYS A 97 0.11 13.06 7.12
N LEU A 98 -1.16 13.00 6.68
CA LEU A 98 -1.56 13.65 5.42
C LEU A 98 -1.67 15.16 5.59
N ASP A 99 -2.31 15.62 6.68
CA ASP A 99 -2.52 17.05 6.93
C ASP A 99 -1.20 17.81 6.96
N GLU A 100 -0.18 17.23 7.54
CA GLU A 100 1.14 17.81 7.56
C GLU A 100 1.81 17.87 6.20
N LYS A 101 1.70 16.80 5.41
CA LYS A 101 2.21 16.80 4.04
C LYS A 101 1.51 17.84 3.18
N LEU A 102 0.20 18.02 3.36
CA LEU A 102 -0.55 19.06 2.67
C LEU A 102 -0.17 20.47 3.15
N LYS A 103 0.04 20.67 4.43
CA LYS A 103 0.43 21.97 5.00
C LYS A 103 1.85 22.39 4.60
N LEU A 104 2.81 21.47 4.69
CA LEU A 104 4.22 21.74 4.45
C LEU A 104 4.55 21.84 2.96
N HIS A 105 3.93 21.02 2.13
CA HIS A 105 4.37 20.79 0.76
C HIS A 105 3.25 20.98 -0.28
N GLY A 106 2.05 21.32 0.13
CA GLY A 106 0.92 21.44 -0.78
C GLY A 106 0.56 20.16 -1.53
N GLY A 107 1.07 19.00 -1.07
CA GLY A 107 0.82 17.69 -1.67
C GLY A 107 2.06 16.99 -2.18
N PHE A 108 1.87 16.06 -3.12
CA PHE A 108 2.95 15.30 -3.74
C PHE A 108 3.34 15.91 -5.07
N SER A 109 4.64 16.00 -5.35
CA SER A 109 5.13 16.46 -6.65
C SER A 109 4.78 15.45 -7.77
N ASN A 110 4.79 15.92 -9.01
CA ASN A 110 4.58 15.06 -10.18
C ASN A 110 5.63 13.95 -10.27
N GLU A 111 6.86 14.25 -9.87
CA GLU A 111 7.96 13.29 -9.81
C GLU A 111 7.65 12.17 -8.83
N ILE A 112 7.28 12.51 -7.60
CA ILE A 112 6.93 11.54 -6.56
C ILE A 112 5.73 10.67 -6.99
N ILE A 113 4.67 11.28 -7.54
CA ILE A 113 3.52 10.52 -8.04
C ILE A 113 3.94 9.58 -9.17
N THR A 114 4.80 10.03 -10.09
CA THR A 114 5.30 9.20 -11.18
C THR A 114 6.10 8.01 -10.66
N GLU A 115 6.97 8.21 -9.68
CA GLU A 115 7.75 7.15 -9.04
C GLU A 115 6.84 6.13 -8.33
N TYR A 116 5.84 6.60 -7.60
CA TYR A 116 4.86 5.71 -6.97
C TYR A 116 4.06 4.92 -8.01
N ARG A 117 3.63 5.52 -9.10
CA ARG A 117 2.94 4.81 -10.18
C ARG A 117 3.80 3.71 -10.79
N LEU A 118 5.08 3.97 -11.05
CA LEU A 118 6.04 2.97 -11.54
C LEU A 118 6.25 1.84 -10.53
N LYS A 119 6.41 2.20 -9.27
CA LYS A 119 6.54 1.26 -8.17
C LYS A 119 5.31 0.33 -8.09
N PHE A 120 4.10 0.89 -8.04
CA PHE A 120 2.88 0.10 -7.99
C PHE A 120 2.65 -0.74 -9.25
N TYR A 121 3.03 -0.23 -10.43
CA TYR A 121 3.02 -1.04 -11.64
C TYR A 121 3.87 -2.31 -11.50
N LEU A 122 5.08 -2.20 -10.96
CA LEU A 122 5.95 -3.36 -10.72
C LEU A 122 5.32 -4.39 -9.78
N ARG A 123 4.58 -3.95 -8.75
CA ARG A 123 3.86 -4.84 -7.81
C ARG A 123 2.68 -5.53 -8.49
N PHE A 124 1.94 -4.80 -9.33
CA PHE A 124 0.64 -5.23 -9.83
C PHE A 124 0.65 -5.84 -11.23
N LYS A 125 1.74 -5.66 -12.00
CA LYS A 125 1.82 -6.16 -13.38
C LYS A 125 1.57 -7.66 -13.54
N ARG A 126 1.81 -8.46 -12.49
CA ARG A 126 1.62 -9.91 -12.51
C ARG A 126 0.24 -10.36 -12.03
N LEU A 127 -0.55 -9.48 -11.44
CA LEU A 127 -1.84 -9.87 -10.85
C LEU A 127 -2.83 -10.44 -11.87
N HIS A 128 -2.69 -10.08 -13.15
CA HIS A 128 -3.54 -10.64 -14.22
C HIS A 128 -3.33 -12.14 -14.46
N HIS A 129 -2.24 -12.73 -13.97
CA HIS A 129 -2.02 -14.18 -14.00
C HIS A 129 -2.66 -14.89 -12.80
N LEU A 130 -2.96 -14.15 -11.74
CA LEU A 130 -3.46 -14.67 -10.47
C LEU A 130 -4.95 -14.42 -10.28
N LEU A 131 -5.45 -13.28 -10.79
CA LEU A 131 -6.77 -12.75 -10.49
C LEU A 131 -7.54 -12.38 -11.76
N PRO A 132 -8.85 -12.63 -11.80
CA PRO A 132 -9.72 -12.08 -12.84
C PRO A 132 -9.82 -10.55 -12.70
N LYS A 133 -10.13 -9.84 -13.80
CA LYS A 133 -10.29 -8.38 -13.77
C LYS A 133 -11.47 -7.90 -12.91
N SER A 134 -12.40 -8.80 -12.59
CA SER A 134 -13.52 -8.58 -11.68
C SER A 134 -13.17 -8.76 -10.20
N ALA A 135 -11.91 -9.11 -9.88
CA ALA A 135 -11.48 -9.32 -8.51
C ALA A 135 -11.72 -8.09 -7.64
N LEU A 136 -12.19 -8.31 -6.42
CA LEU A 136 -12.29 -7.29 -5.38
C LEU A 136 -10.92 -7.11 -4.73
N ILE A 137 -10.34 -5.92 -4.90
CA ILE A 137 -9.03 -5.59 -4.36
C ILE A 137 -9.15 -4.42 -3.38
N VAL A 138 -8.65 -4.61 -2.17
CA VAL A 138 -8.62 -3.57 -1.13
C VAL A 138 -7.18 -3.12 -0.92
N CYS A 139 -6.92 -1.82 -1.07
CA CYS A 139 -5.65 -1.19 -0.75
C CYS A 139 -5.76 -0.51 0.62
N ALA A 140 -5.15 -1.10 1.63
CA ALA A 140 -5.22 -0.63 3.01
C ALA A 140 -4.12 0.40 3.31
N GLY A 141 -4.47 1.55 3.89
CA GLY A 141 -3.56 2.67 4.10
C GLY A 141 -3.22 3.40 2.80
N ALA A 142 -4.19 3.51 1.87
CA ALA A 142 -3.97 3.96 0.49
C ALA A 142 -3.80 5.48 0.32
N ARG A 143 -4.02 6.24 1.35
CA ARG A 143 -3.87 7.71 1.38
C ARG A 143 -4.55 8.42 0.19
N GLN A 144 -3.78 8.77 -0.86
CA GLN A 144 -4.33 9.42 -2.07
C GLN A 144 -4.86 8.42 -3.11
N GLY A 145 -4.54 7.14 -2.99
CA GLY A 145 -5.01 6.09 -3.88
C GLY A 145 -4.25 5.96 -5.19
N THR A 146 -2.95 6.32 -5.23
CA THR A 146 -2.11 6.13 -6.42
C THR A 146 -2.07 4.66 -6.84
N GLU A 147 -1.98 3.74 -5.90
CA GLU A 147 -2.03 2.29 -6.11
C GLU A 147 -3.37 1.84 -6.71
N VAL A 148 -4.49 2.40 -6.20
CA VAL A 148 -5.83 2.10 -6.72
C VAL A 148 -5.97 2.58 -8.16
N GLU A 149 -5.48 3.78 -8.45
CA GLU A 149 -5.50 4.31 -9.81
C GLU A 149 -4.69 3.42 -10.77
N VAL A 150 -3.52 2.94 -10.34
CA VAL A 150 -2.71 1.99 -11.14
C VAL A 150 -3.47 0.68 -11.37
N LEU A 151 -4.12 0.13 -10.35
CA LEU A 151 -4.97 -1.06 -10.49
C LEU A 151 -6.09 -0.83 -11.50
N HIS A 152 -6.76 0.32 -11.45
CA HIS A 152 -7.79 0.69 -12.44
C HIS A 152 -7.22 0.81 -13.85
N ASP A 153 -6.02 1.36 -14.00
CA ASP A 153 -5.36 1.45 -15.30
C ASP A 153 -4.94 0.07 -15.83
N LEU A 154 -4.64 -0.86 -14.94
CA LEU A 154 -4.38 -2.27 -15.27
C LEU A 154 -5.66 -3.11 -15.46
N GLY A 155 -6.85 -2.51 -15.31
CA GLY A 155 -8.14 -3.12 -15.57
C GLY A 155 -8.87 -3.71 -14.37
N PHE A 156 -8.33 -3.64 -13.17
CA PHE A 156 -9.00 -4.09 -11.94
C PHE A 156 -9.95 -3.01 -11.42
N LYS A 157 -11.15 -2.93 -11.99
CA LYS A 157 -12.10 -1.84 -11.74
C LYS A 157 -12.79 -1.89 -10.37
N ASN A 158 -12.78 -3.05 -9.72
CA ASN A 158 -13.32 -3.23 -8.38
C ASN A 158 -12.29 -2.99 -7.27
N ALA A 159 -11.11 -2.43 -7.62
CA ALA A 159 -10.15 -2.00 -6.63
C ALA A 159 -10.58 -0.69 -5.97
N TYR A 160 -10.42 -0.58 -4.65
CA TYR A 160 -10.58 0.66 -3.89
C TYR A 160 -9.59 0.70 -2.73
N GLY A 161 -9.37 1.88 -2.20
CA GLY A 161 -8.52 2.10 -1.04
C GLY A 161 -9.32 2.43 0.22
N ILE A 162 -8.70 2.23 1.35
CA ILE A 162 -9.11 2.77 2.65
C ILE A 162 -7.96 3.49 3.31
N ASP A 163 -8.25 4.55 4.05
CA ASP A 163 -7.27 5.30 4.85
C ASP A 163 -8.00 6.04 5.98
N LEU A 164 -7.35 6.26 7.11
CA LEU A 164 -7.89 7.07 8.20
C LEU A 164 -8.13 8.53 7.75
N ASN A 165 -7.28 9.02 6.85
CA ASN A 165 -7.38 10.36 6.27
C ASN A 165 -7.11 10.32 4.75
N PRO A 166 -8.12 10.00 3.93
CA PRO A 166 -7.97 9.93 2.47
C PRO A 166 -7.83 11.31 1.80
N GLY A 167 -7.97 12.38 2.56
CA GLY A 167 -8.06 13.74 2.03
C GLY A 167 -9.43 14.08 1.46
N PRO A 168 -9.64 15.33 1.03
CA PRO A 168 -10.93 15.79 0.53
C PRO A 168 -11.26 15.19 -0.84
N SER A 169 -12.53 14.78 -0.99
CA SER A 169 -13.07 14.36 -2.30
C SER A 169 -12.25 13.29 -3.04
N ASN A 170 -11.75 12.30 -2.30
CA ASN A 170 -10.95 11.24 -2.89
C ASN A 170 -11.83 10.22 -3.64
N PRO A 171 -11.70 10.06 -4.98
CA PRO A 171 -12.52 9.13 -5.75
C PRO A 171 -12.07 7.67 -5.64
N TYR A 172 -10.87 7.42 -5.10
CA TYR A 172 -10.27 6.10 -5.04
C TYR A 172 -10.24 5.49 -3.64
N VAL A 173 -10.29 6.35 -2.60
CA VAL A 173 -10.06 5.94 -1.21
C VAL A 173 -11.22 6.39 -0.35
N ARG A 174 -11.76 5.47 0.44
CA ARG A 174 -12.79 5.73 1.46
C ARG A 174 -12.10 5.96 2.81
N GLN A 175 -12.74 6.71 3.69
CA GLN A 175 -12.32 6.75 5.07
C GLN A 175 -12.56 5.39 5.71
N GLY A 176 -11.58 4.88 6.43
CA GLY A 176 -11.65 3.59 7.11
C GLY A 176 -10.34 3.24 7.77
N ASP A 177 -10.39 2.24 8.63
CA ASP A 177 -9.28 1.77 9.43
C ASP A 177 -8.82 0.38 8.96
N PHE A 178 -7.55 0.21 8.64
CA PHE A 178 -7.02 -1.09 8.25
C PHE A 178 -6.87 -2.08 9.42
N MET A 179 -6.97 -1.59 10.66
CA MET A 179 -7.03 -2.44 11.86
C MET A 179 -8.43 -3.03 12.08
N GLN A 180 -9.46 -2.45 11.44
CA GLN A 180 -10.85 -2.87 11.50
C GLN A 180 -11.56 -2.56 10.18
N LEU A 181 -11.57 -3.53 9.28
CA LEU A 181 -12.10 -3.38 7.92
C LEU A 181 -13.63 -3.59 7.89
N ASP A 182 -14.36 -2.73 7.17
CA ASP A 182 -15.81 -2.87 6.96
C ASP A 182 -16.19 -4.04 6.03
N ASN A 183 -15.20 -4.71 5.46
CA ASN A 183 -15.42 -5.83 4.58
C ASN A 183 -15.97 -7.04 5.33
N GLU A 184 -16.92 -7.75 4.71
CA GLU A 184 -17.36 -9.05 5.17
C GLU A 184 -16.22 -10.06 5.19
N SER A 185 -16.30 -11.03 6.11
CA SER A 185 -15.33 -12.13 6.16
C SER A 185 -15.33 -12.91 4.85
N SER A 186 -14.15 -13.28 4.37
CA SER A 186 -13.98 -14.08 3.15
C SER A 186 -14.55 -13.44 1.88
N SER A 187 -14.55 -12.10 1.76
CA SER A 187 -15.10 -11.39 0.61
C SER A 187 -14.05 -10.86 -0.37
N VAL A 188 -12.83 -10.59 0.10
CA VAL A 188 -11.77 -9.91 -0.67
C VAL A 188 -10.88 -10.91 -1.41
N ASP A 189 -10.63 -10.68 -2.71
CA ASP A 189 -9.74 -11.52 -3.52
C ASP A 189 -8.26 -11.20 -3.27
N LEU A 190 -7.92 -9.92 -3.12
CA LEU A 190 -6.57 -9.45 -2.79
C LEU A 190 -6.64 -8.27 -1.83
N LEU A 191 -5.87 -8.32 -0.77
CA LEU A 191 -5.57 -7.16 0.07
C LEU A 191 -4.13 -6.71 -0.19
N TYR A 192 -3.94 -5.43 -0.44
CA TYR A 192 -2.63 -4.79 -0.62
C TYR A 192 -2.39 -3.73 0.44
N THR A 193 -1.17 -3.66 0.97
CA THR A 193 -0.72 -2.53 1.78
C THR A 193 0.80 -2.36 1.76
N ASN A 194 1.25 -1.12 1.89
CA ASN A 194 2.64 -0.74 2.15
C ASN A 194 2.81 -0.05 3.51
N CYS A 195 1.89 -0.31 4.43
CA CYS A 195 1.80 0.36 5.74
C CYS A 195 1.85 -0.63 6.91
N VAL A 196 2.52 -1.79 6.76
CA VAL A 196 2.64 -2.80 7.84
C VAL A 196 3.36 -2.22 9.07
N ASP A 197 4.36 -1.38 8.85
CA ASP A 197 5.13 -0.66 9.87
C ASP A 197 4.32 0.43 10.60
N HIS A 198 3.13 0.76 10.11
CA HIS A 198 2.18 1.68 10.74
C HIS A 198 1.12 0.99 11.59
N ALA A 199 1.08 -0.34 11.66
CA ALA A 199 0.07 -1.07 12.42
C ALA A 199 0.23 -0.85 13.93
N PHE A 200 -0.87 -0.57 14.62
CA PHE A 200 -0.89 -0.44 16.08
C PHE A 200 -0.52 -1.75 16.78
N ASN A 201 -1.03 -2.86 16.26
CA ASN A 201 -0.77 -4.21 16.73
C ASN A 201 -0.74 -5.18 15.54
N LEU A 202 0.38 -5.85 15.31
CA LEU A 202 0.56 -6.73 14.14
C LEU A 202 -0.30 -8.00 14.20
N ASP A 203 -0.54 -8.56 15.39
CA ASP A 203 -1.40 -9.74 15.52
C ASP A 203 -2.85 -9.40 15.14
N GLN A 204 -3.39 -8.30 15.65
CA GLN A 204 -4.72 -7.80 15.26
C GLN A 204 -4.77 -7.46 13.77
N PHE A 205 -3.76 -6.78 13.25
CA PHE A 205 -3.65 -6.39 11.84
C PHE A 205 -3.68 -7.61 10.91
N PHE A 206 -2.85 -8.62 11.15
CA PHE A 206 -2.84 -9.81 10.30
C PHE A 206 -4.09 -10.68 10.47
N ALA A 207 -4.65 -10.76 11.69
CA ALA A 207 -5.91 -11.46 11.93
C ALA A 207 -7.06 -10.82 11.14
N GLU A 208 -7.15 -9.49 11.14
CA GLU A 208 -8.19 -8.76 10.41
C GLU A 208 -8.04 -8.92 8.89
N HIS A 209 -6.81 -8.83 8.37
CA HIS A 209 -6.53 -9.07 6.97
C HIS A 209 -6.86 -10.52 6.55
N ALA A 210 -6.53 -11.50 7.39
CA ALA A 210 -6.91 -12.89 7.17
C ALA A 210 -8.43 -13.09 7.24
N ARG A 211 -9.14 -12.38 8.13
CA ARG A 211 -10.60 -12.44 8.22
C ARG A 211 -11.27 -12.08 6.91
N VAL A 212 -10.83 -10.97 6.29
CA VAL A 212 -11.53 -10.43 5.11
C VAL A 212 -11.17 -11.13 3.81
N ILE A 213 -9.97 -11.67 3.63
CA ILE A 213 -9.62 -12.37 2.40
C ILE A 213 -10.40 -13.69 2.25
N LYS A 214 -10.69 -14.06 1.00
CA LYS A 214 -11.25 -15.37 0.68
C LYS A 214 -10.32 -16.49 1.15
N GLN A 215 -10.85 -17.73 1.28
CA GLN A 215 -10.07 -18.88 1.73
C GLN A 215 -8.78 -19.10 0.94
N ASP A 216 -8.82 -18.89 -0.38
CA ASP A 216 -7.67 -18.93 -1.29
C ASP A 216 -7.27 -17.55 -1.81
N GLY A 217 -7.71 -16.49 -1.14
CA GLY A 217 -7.39 -15.10 -1.46
C GLY A 217 -5.91 -14.78 -1.23
N TYR A 218 -5.52 -13.60 -1.63
CA TYR A 218 -4.13 -13.16 -1.57
C TYR A 218 -3.96 -11.95 -0.67
N VAL A 219 -2.76 -11.83 -0.10
CA VAL A 219 -2.28 -10.60 0.53
C VAL A 219 -0.95 -10.23 -0.08
N LEU A 220 -0.79 -8.97 -0.48
CA LEU A 220 0.46 -8.42 -0.99
C LEU A 220 0.92 -7.32 -0.04
N TYR A 221 1.93 -7.61 0.75
CA TYR A 221 2.59 -6.65 1.63
C TYR A 221 3.85 -6.08 0.97
N ASP A 222 3.99 -4.77 1.02
CA ASP A 222 5.17 -4.04 0.54
C ASP A 222 5.86 -3.41 1.75
N LEU A 223 6.95 -4.03 2.22
CA LEU A 223 7.66 -3.62 3.42
C LEU A 223 8.78 -2.65 3.06
N ALA A 224 8.86 -1.52 3.74
CA ALA A 224 10.06 -0.73 3.74
C ALA A 224 11.17 -1.54 4.41
N ARG A 225 12.36 -1.58 3.79
CA ARG A 225 13.52 -2.17 4.42
C ARG A 225 13.91 -1.28 5.59
N LEU A 226 13.62 -1.72 6.80
CA LEU A 226 14.06 -1.02 7.99
C LEU A 226 15.59 -1.08 8.01
N SER A 227 16.23 0.04 7.67
CA SER A 227 17.63 0.20 7.96
C SER A 227 17.77 0.32 9.48
N LYS A 228 18.89 -0.14 10.04
CA LYS A 228 19.20 -0.08 11.47
C LYS A 228 19.15 1.33 12.10
N SER A 229 18.73 2.34 11.38
CA SER A 229 18.95 3.74 11.72
C SER A 229 17.71 4.53 12.11
N SER A 230 16.59 3.94 12.35
CA SER A 230 15.41 4.62 12.92
C SER A 230 14.10 4.41 12.14
N ALA A 231 13.06 4.03 12.85
CA ALA A 231 11.70 4.27 12.42
C ALA A 231 11.51 5.77 12.16
N GLY A 232 10.75 6.11 11.14
CA GLY A 232 10.32 7.49 10.93
C GLY A 232 9.31 7.92 12.01
N ILE A 233 8.81 9.14 11.88
CA ILE A 233 7.92 9.72 12.89
C ILE A 233 6.53 9.07 12.95
N PHE A 234 6.10 8.36 11.92
CA PHE A 234 4.76 7.76 11.84
C PHE A 234 4.74 6.23 11.92
N GLU A 235 5.89 5.57 11.89
CA GLU A 235 5.95 4.12 12.08
C GLU A 235 5.54 3.79 13.52
N ALA A 236 4.68 2.77 13.66
CA ALA A 236 4.13 2.33 14.95
C ALA A 236 4.75 1.03 15.44
N VAL A 237 5.40 0.27 14.55
CA VAL A 237 6.08 -0.98 14.87
C VAL A 237 7.38 -1.15 14.10
N GLU A 238 8.37 -1.74 14.78
CA GLU A 238 9.63 -2.19 14.20
C GLU A 238 9.83 -3.68 14.47
N TRP A 239 10.46 -4.39 13.54
CA TRP A 239 10.91 -5.77 13.70
C TRP A 239 12.42 -5.86 13.58
N LYS A 240 13.02 -6.78 14.34
CA LYS A 240 14.47 -6.94 14.40
C LYS A 240 15.04 -7.57 13.14
N THR A 241 14.38 -8.57 12.60
CA THR A 241 14.77 -9.28 11.39
C THR A 241 13.59 -9.49 10.46
N GLU A 242 13.88 -9.70 9.16
CA GLU A 242 12.83 -10.04 8.19
C GLU A 242 12.17 -11.39 8.52
N GLU A 243 12.91 -12.33 9.10
CA GLU A 243 12.39 -13.63 9.51
C GLU A 243 11.32 -13.47 10.59
N ASP A 244 11.50 -12.54 11.53
CA ASP A 244 10.52 -12.31 12.60
C ASP A 244 9.15 -11.92 12.03
N ILE A 245 9.11 -10.99 11.06
CA ILE A 245 7.85 -10.56 10.46
C ILE A 245 7.27 -11.63 9.53
N LEU A 246 8.10 -12.38 8.79
CA LEU A 246 7.63 -13.47 7.93
C LEU A 246 7.03 -14.62 8.75
N LEU A 247 7.66 -15.00 9.86
CA LEU A 247 7.13 -16.03 10.77
C LEU A 247 5.81 -15.59 11.40
N LEU A 248 5.67 -14.31 11.73
CA LEU A 248 4.42 -13.78 12.24
C LEU A 248 3.32 -13.83 11.17
N MET A 249 3.61 -13.42 9.92
CA MET A 249 2.66 -13.54 8.81
C MET A 249 2.20 -14.98 8.59
N LEU A 250 3.10 -15.97 8.67
CA LEU A 250 2.78 -17.39 8.49
C LEU A 250 1.92 -17.98 9.61
N ARG A 251 1.68 -17.27 10.69
CA ARG A 251 0.66 -17.67 11.70
C ARG A 251 -0.77 -17.46 11.18
N TYR A 252 -0.97 -16.52 10.25
CA TYR A 252 -2.27 -16.10 9.73
C TYR A 252 -2.53 -16.57 8.30
N PHE A 253 -1.47 -16.69 7.49
CA PHE A 253 -1.53 -17.07 6.07
C PHE A 253 -0.87 -18.43 5.84
N ARG A 254 -1.39 -19.19 4.85
CA ARG A 254 -0.94 -20.57 4.61
C ARG A 254 0.43 -20.67 3.99
N GLU A 255 0.71 -19.83 3.01
CA GLU A 255 1.93 -19.92 2.22
C GLU A 255 2.44 -18.58 1.70
N ILE A 256 3.75 -18.48 1.54
CA ILE A 256 4.40 -17.39 0.82
C ILE A 256 4.58 -17.85 -0.64
N ILE A 257 3.98 -17.11 -1.58
CA ILE A 257 4.09 -17.42 -3.02
C ILE A 257 5.39 -16.87 -3.58
N TRP A 258 5.74 -15.62 -3.24
CA TRP A 258 7.04 -15.03 -3.58
C TRP A 258 7.44 -13.92 -2.61
N VAL A 259 8.73 -13.68 -2.58
CA VAL A 259 9.36 -12.51 -1.94
C VAL A 259 10.26 -11.87 -2.96
N GLU A 260 10.07 -10.57 -3.23
CA GLU A 260 10.90 -9.80 -4.14
C GLU A 260 11.47 -8.57 -3.43
N THR A 261 12.72 -8.24 -3.75
CA THR A 261 13.40 -7.06 -3.21
C THR A 261 13.75 -6.11 -4.34
N GLU A 262 13.42 -4.85 -4.19
CA GLU A 262 13.82 -3.78 -5.08
C GLU A 262 14.30 -2.59 -4.25
N SER A 263 15.58 -2.24 -4.40
CA SER A 263 16.19 -1.17 -3.61
C SER A 263 15.95 -1.36 -2.11
N SER A 264 15.26 -0.42 -1.47
CA SER A 264 14.92 -0.43 -0.04
C SER A 264 13.56 -1.07 0.29
N TRP A 265 12.89 -1.67 -0.70
CA TRP A 265 11.57 -2.26 -0.53
C TRP A 265 11.58 -3.75 -0.78
N LYS A 266 10.76 -4.46 -0.01
CA LYS A 266 10.52 -5.88 -0.16
C LYS A 266 9.01 -6.12 -0.22
N TRP A 267 8.52 -6.75 -1.28
CA TRP A 267 7.12 -7.14 -1.34
C TRP A 267 6.96 -8.64 -1.31
N ILE A 268 5.95 -9.05 -0.55
CA ILE A 268 5.70 -10.41 -0.19
C ILE A 268 4.27 -10.73 -0.60
N LEU A 269 4.09 -11.68 -1.49
CA LEU A 269 2.78 -12.23 -1.79
C LEU A 269 2.55 -13.48 -0.97
N LEU A 270 1.47 -13.43 -0.17
CA LEU A 270 0.97 -14.58 0.59
C LEU A 270 -0.36 -15.04 -0.01
N ARG A 271 -0.70 -16.30 0.21
CA ARG A 271 -1.95 -16.91 -0.23
C ARG A 271 -2.63 -17.66 0.89
N GLY A 272 -3.95 -17.56 0.88
CA GLY A 272 -4.85 -18.32 1.73
C GLY A 272 -4.74 -17.96 3.20
N LYS A 273 -5.87 -17.92 3.88
CA LYS A 273 -5.89 -17.80 5.33
C LYS A 273 -5.75 -19.15 5.99
N ARG A 274 -5.18 -19.18 7.18
CA ARG A 274 -5.21 -20.36 8.05
C ARG A 274 -6.57 -20.44 8.74
N ASP A 275 -7.02 -21.67 8.94
CA ASP A 275 -8.16 -21.93 9.82
C ASP A 275 -7.66 -21.67 11.25
N THR A 276 -8.20 -20.64 11.89
CA THR A 276 -7.91 -20.28 13.30
C THR A 276 -8.91 -20.96 14.23
#